data_c6fb30be984867c258930674a986b96e
#
_entry.id   c6fb30be984867c258930674a986b96e
#
_cell.length_a   1.000
_cell.length_b   1.000
_cell.length_c   1.000
_cell.angle_alpha   90.00
_cell.angle_beta   90.00
_cell.angle_gamma   90.00
#
_symmetry.space_group_name_H-M   'P 1'
#
loop_
_entity.id
_entity.type
_entity.pdbx_description
1 polymer ?
#
loop_
_entity_poly.entity_id
_entity_poly.type
_entity_poly.pdbx_seq_one_letter_code
_entity_poly.pdbx_strand_id
1 'polypeptide(L)'
;KEQTFDDLEGYGGARPVRIGNAAARQHQHDVYGELLDLAWDWHQRGKTPDADDWRFLVELVNEAAKRWTTPDRGIWELRGPPRHLVHSKVMCWVALDRGLRLAADVGFPAPVGRWRSTRAAIRAAVERHGYDPGRGVFTQTFDRPELDAALLLLPSTGFVAWDDPRMRRTVDAVRRELEADGLLLRYRAPDGLEGTEGTFVACTFWLAECLARQGRSAEARVAFARASGTANDLGLFAEEFDPATGTLLGNFPQALTHLSHIAAAVALEQLR
;
A
#
# COMPACT_ATOMS: atom_id res chain seq x y z
N LYS A 1 -24.58 0.49 -4.85
CA LYS A 1 -25.15 -0.08 -3.61
C LYS A 1 -24.85 -1.57 -3.60
N GLU A 2 -24.26 -2.06 -2.51
CA GLU A 2 -24.03 -3.50 -2.34
C GLU A 2 -25.37 -4.23 -2.18
N GLN A 3 -25.47 -5.40 -2.80
CA GLN A 3 -26.63 -6.30 -2.72
C GLN A 3 -26.15 -7.73 -2.48
N THR A 4 -26.84 -8.48 -1.66
CA THR A 4 -26.58 -9.89 -1.37
C THR A 4 -27.52 -10.79 -2.16
N PHE A 5 -27.03 -11.95 -2.56
CA PHE A 5 -27.78 -13.02 -3.21
C PHE A 5 -27.64 -14.27 -2.35
N ASP A 6 -28.70 -14.55 -1.59
CA ASP A 6 -28.70 -15.67 -0.63
C ASP A 6 -28.86 -17.03 -1.31
N ASP A 7 -29.42 -17.03 -2.53
CA ASP A 7 -29.67 -18.24 -3.34
C ASP A 7 -28.43 -18.71 -4.12
N LEU A 8 -27.35 -17.93 -4.12
CA LEU A 8 -26.13 -18.25 -4.85
C LEU A 8 -25.02 -18.70 -3.90
N GLU A 9 -24.16 -19.59 -4.42
CA GLU A 9 -22.90 -19.97 -3.79
C GLU A 9 -21.73 -19.44 -4.60
N GLY A 10 -20.76 -18.85 -3.92
CA GLY A 10 -19.47 -18.48 -4.48
C GLY A 10 -18.49 -19.64 -4.52
N TYR A 11 -17.25 -19.34 -4.87
CA TYR A 11 -16.17 -20.32 -4.88
C TYR A 11 -16.02 -21.00 -3.52
N GLY A 12 -15.89 -22.34 -3.52
CA GLY A 12 -15.75 -23.13 -2.30
C GLY A 12 -16.97 -23.06 -1.36
N GLY A 13 -18.17 -22.71 -1.86
CA GLY A 13 -19.37 -22.57 -1.05
C GLY A 13 -19.45 -21.25 -0.28
N ALA A 14 -18.59 -20.27 -0.60
CA ALA A 14 -18.56 -18.98 0.07
C ALA A 14 -19.91 -18.24 0.00
N ARG A 15 -20.38 -17.74 1.14
CA ARG A 15 -21.64 -16.98 1.28
C ARG A 15 -21.44 -15.77 2.19
N PRO A 16 -22.20 -14.69 1.99
CA PRO A 16 -23.15 -14.45 0.89
C PRO A 16 -22.44 -14.05 -0.41
N VAL A 17 -23.02 -14.36 -1.57
CA VAL A 17 -22.61 -13.77 -2.85
C VAL A 17 -23.11 -12.33 -2.90
N ARG A 18 -22.24 -11.40 -3.32
CA ARG A 18 -22.55 -9.97 -3.37
C ARG A 18 -22.21 -9.37 -4.72
N ILE A 19 -22.99 -8.38 -5.15
CA ILE A 19 -22.62 -7.46 -6.23
C ILE A 19 -22.55 -6.02 -5.70
N GLY A 20 -21.71 -5.21 -6.35
CA GLY A 20 -21.38 -3.88 -5.84
C GLY A 20 -20.38 -3.92 -4.68
N ASN A 21 -19.95 -2.75 -4.24
CA ASN A 21 -19.00 -2.62 -3.14
C ASN A 21 -19.49 -1.51 -2.18
N ALA A 22 -19.58 -1.81 -0.89
CA ALA A 22 -19.89 -0.83 0.15
C ALA A 22 -18.79 0.26 0.27
N ALA A 23 -17.56 -0.05 -0.13
CA ALA A 23 -16.44 0.89 -0.18
C ALA A 23 -16.64 2.05 -1.18
N ALA A 24 -17.58 1.93 -2.14
CA ALA A 24 -17.91 3.01 -3.08
C ALA A 24 -18.30 4.35 -2.43
N ARG A 25 -18.60 4.35 -1.12
CA ARG A 25 -18.89 5.55 -0.33
C ARG A 25 -17.79 5.93 0.66
N GLN A 26 -16.70 5.21 0.64
CA GLN A 26 -15.56 5.47 1.51
C GLN A 26 -14.66 6.57 0.92
N HIS A 27 -13.93 7.24 1.80
CA HIS A 27 -12.82 8.08 1.43
C HIS A 27 -11.51 7.31 1.69
N GLN A 28 -10.70 7.21 0.66
CA GLN A 28 -9.38 6.59 0.66
C GLN A 28 -8.39 7.64 0.17
N HIS A 29 -7.48 8.06 1.04
CA HIS A 29 -6.59 9.18 0.73
C HIS A 29 -5.32 8.76 -0.01
N ASP A 30 -5.04 7.46 -0.07
CA ASP A 30 -3.92 6.89 -0.82
C ASP A 30 -4.04 7.15 -2.33
N VAL A 31 -5.25 7.13 -2.89
CA VAL A 31 -5.50 7.33 -4.32
C VAL A 31 -4.85 8.61 -4.88
N TYR A 32 -4.77 9.67 -4.09
CA TYR A 32 -4.13 10.91 -4.56
C TYR A 32 -2.64 10.70 -4.84
N GLY A 33 -1.95 9.96 -3.96
CA GLY A 33 -0.54 9.63 -4.12
C GLY A 33 -0.31 8.70 -5.30
N GLU A 34 -1.14 7.68 -5.46
CA GLU A 34 -1.04 6.72 -6.57
C GLU A 34 -1.13 7.43 -7.94
N LEU A 35 -2.13 8.31 -8.11
CA LEU A 35 -2.30 9.04 -9.36
C LEU A 35 -1.16 10.01 -9.65
N LEU A 36 -0.66 10.72 -8.63
CA LEU A 36 0.46 11.64 -8.79
C LEU A 36 1.79 10.91 -9.02
N ASP A 37 1.99 9.76 -8.41
CA ASP A 37 3.19 8.93 -8.63
C ASP A 37 3.19 8.35 -10.05
N LEU A 38 2.04 7.86 -10.54
CA LEU A 38 1.86 7.43 -11.92
C LEU A 38 2.14 8.58 -12.91
N ALA A 39 1.60 9.78 -12.67
CA ALA A 39 1.83 10.94 -13.52
C ALA A 39 3.31 11.35 -13.54
N TRP A 40 4.00 11.28 -12.40
CA TRP A 40 5.44 11.51 -12.30
C TRP A 40 6.25 10.47 -13.06
N ASP A 41 5.97 9.18 -12.88
CA ASP A 41 6.66 8.11 -13.60
C ASP A 41 6.47 8.24 -15.12
N TRP A 42 5.27 8.58 -15.55
CA TRP A 42 4.99 8.83 -16.97
C TRP A 42 5.76 10.03 -17.51
N HIS A 43 5.83 11.14 -16.74
CA HIS A 43 6.64 12.30 -17.09
C HIS A 43 8.13 11.94 -17.23
N GLN A 44 8.68 11.15 -16.30
CA GLN A 44 10.08 10.67 -16.38
C GLN A 44 10.35 9.83 -17.62
N ARG A 45 9.32 9.23 -18.22
CA ARG A 45 9.39 8.50 -19.50
C ARG A 45 9.14 9.37 -20.73
N GLY A 46 9.18 10.69 -20.58
CA GLY A 46 9.03 11.67 -21.67
C GLY A 46 7.59 12.00 -22.07
N LYS A 47 6.62 11.70 -21.22
CA LYS A 47 5.19 12.01 -21.42
C LYS A 47 4.75 13.16 -20.52
N THR A 48 5.10 14.38 -20.91
CA THR A 48 4.74 15.58 -20.13
C THR A 48 3.23 15.83 -20.16
N PRO A 49 2.58 16.09 -19.03
CA PRO A 49 1.18 16.46 -18.98
C PRO A 49 0.92 17.76 -19.76
N ASP A 50 -0.17 17.80 -20.48
CA ASP A 50 -0.64 19.04 -21.12
C ASP A 50 -1.35 19.98 -20.10
N ALA A 51 -1.90 21.09 -20.58
CA ALA A 51 -2.55 22.07 -19.70
C ALA A 51 -3.83 21.55 -19.03
N ASP A 52 -4.54 20.61 -19.67
CA ASP A 52 -5.77 20.03 -19.13
C ASP A 52 -5.45 18.96 -18.11
N ASP A 53 -4.50 18.07 -18.43
CA ASP A 53 -3.93 17.10 -17.48
C ASP A 53 -3.39 17.81 -16.25
N TRP A 54 -2.64 18.91 -16.45
CA TRP A 54 -2.07 19.64 -15.33
C TRP A 54 -3.14 20.25 -14.41
N ARG A 55 -4.20 20.81 -14.96
CA ARG A 55 -5.31 21.32 -14.12
C ARG A 55 -5.92 20.23 -13.25
N PHE A 56 -6.15 19.05 -13.82
CA PHE A 56 -6.64 17.91 -13.08
C PHE A 56 -5.67 17.46 -11.97
N LEU A 57 -4.37 17.35 -12.27
CA LEU A 57 -3.35 16.99 -11.29
C LEU A 57 -3.26 18.03 -10.16
N VAL A 58 -3.35 19.33 -10.46
CA VAL A 58 -3.39 20.40 -9.45
C VAL A 58 -4.59 20.24 -8.50
N GLU A 59 -5.76 19.87 -9.01
CA GLU A 59 -6.94 19.61 -8.18
C GLU A 59 -6.73 18.43 -7.26
N LEU A 60 -6.14 17.34 -7.73
CA LEU A 60 -5.81 16.16 -6.89
C LEU A 60 -4.83 16.53 -5.77
N VAL A 61 -3.75 17.27 -6.07
CA VAL A 61 -2.80 17.73 -5.05
C VAL A 61 -3.47 18.65 -4.03
N ASN A 62 -4.35 19.55 -4.48
CA ASN A 62 -5.08 20.43 -3.58
C ASN A 62 -6.07 19.67 -2.68
N GLU A 63 -6.74 18.64 -3.18
CA GLU A 63 -7.59 17.78 -2.35
C GLU A 63 -6.75 16.96 -1.36
N ALA A 64 -5.61 16.39 -1.76
CA ALA A 64 -4.68 15.76 -0.84
C ALA A 64 -4.23 16.72 0.26
N ALA A 65 -3.86 17.96 -0.11
CA ALA A 65 -3.45 19.01 0.83
C ALA A 65 -4.54 19.45 1.81
N LYS A 66 -5.79 19.26 1.47
CA LYS A 66 -6.96 19.60 2.30
C LYS A 66 -7.34 18.40 3.20
N ARG A 67 -7.33 17.18 2.65
CA ARG A 67 -7.91 16.00 3.29
C ARG A 67 -6.94 15.25 4.21
N TRP A 68 -5.65 15.42 4.09
CA TRP A 68 -4.68 14.67 4.90
C TRP A 68 -4.91 14.78 6.42
N THR A 69 -5.54 15.87 6.89
CA THR A 69 -5.88 16.08 8.30
C THR A 69 -7.10 15.29 8.77
N THR A 70 -7.84 14.67 7.86
CA THR A 70 -9.03 13.87 8.21
C THR A 70 -8.68 12.37 8.22
N PRO A 71 -9.42 11.56 9.01
CA PRO A 71 -9.28 10.10 8.94
C PRO A 71 -9.89 9.54 7.65
N ASP A 72 -9.44 8.35 7.26
CA ASP A 72 -9.90 7.63 6.07
C ASP A 72 -9.97 6.11 6.29
N ARG A 73 -10.20 5.34 5.23
CA ARG A 73 -10.33 3.88 5.25
C ARG A 73 -9.09 3.15 4.69
N GLY A 74 -8.21 3.88 4.01
CA GLY A 74 -6.95 3.41 3.44
C GLY A 74 -7.07 2.35 2.35
N ILE A 75 -5.94 1.81 1.98
CA ILE A 75 -5.76 0.82 0.91
C ILE A 75 -6.60 -0.46 1.11
N TRP A 76 -6.91 -0.81 2.37
CA TRP A 76 -7.64 -2.03 2.72
C TRP A 76 -9.16 -1.85 2.79
N GLU A 77 -9.69 -0.68 2.49
CA GLU A 77 -11.14 -0.41 2.55
C GLU A 77 -11.77 -0.80 3.89
N LEU A 78 -11.07 -0.51 5.01
CA LEU A 78 -11.48 -0.94 6.35
C LEU A 78 -12.96 -0.67 6.63
N ARG A 79 -13.68 -1.68 7.15
CA ARG A 79 -15.12 -1.59 7.44
C ARG A 79 -15.42 -0.90 8.78
N GLY A 80 -14.47 -0.88 9.69
CA GLY A 80 -14.53 -0.18 10.98
C GLY A 80 -14.59 1.37 10.83
N PRO A 81 -14.53 2.15 11.91
CA PRO A 81 -14.49 3.61 11.84
C PRO A 81 -13.22 4.09 11.11
N PRO A 82 -13.29 5.23 10.36
CA PRO A 82 -12.12 5.77 9.69
C PRO A 82 -11.04 6.17 10.71
N ARG A 83 -9.76 6.01 10.30
CA ARG A 83 -8.59 6.27 11.15
C ARG A 83 -7.55 7.11 10.41
N HIS A 84 -6.60 7.68 11.14
CA HIS A 84 -5.42 8.31 10.55
C HIS A 84 -4.39 7.23 10.21
N LEU A 85 -4.53 6.62 9.04
CA LEU A 85 -3.65 5.55 8.56
C LEU A 85 -2.34 6.13 8.07
N VAL A 86 -1.21 5.61 8.54
CA VAL A 86 0.14 6.12 8.20
C VAL A 86 0.39 6.02 6.71
N HIS A 87 0.05 4.88 6.07
CA HIS A 87 0.17 4.73 4.61
C HIS A 87 -0.59 5.82 3.86
N SER A 88 -1.86 6.06 4.19
CA SER A 88 -2.67 7.12 3.55
C SER A 88 -2.07 8.51 3.73
N LYS A 89 -1.48 8.82 4.91
CA LYS A 89 -0.81 10.12 5.13
C LYS A 89 0.46 10.24 4.28
N VAL A 90 1.22 9.15 4.17
CA VAL A 90 2.40 9.12 3.29
C VAL A 90 1.98 9.28 1.83
N MET A 91 0.89 8.68 1.37
CA MET A 91 0.39 8.86 0.01
C MET A 91 -0.10 10.29 -0.26
N CYS A 92 -0.71 10.97 0.72
CA CYS A 92 -0.94 12.41 0.62
C CYS A 92 0.38 13.21 0.51
N TRP A 93 1.42 12.82 1.24
CA TRP A 93 2.76 13.41 1.09
C TRP A 93 3.32 13.17 -0.31
N VAL A 94 3.17 11.97 -0.87
CA VAL A 94 3.56 11.61 -2.25
C VAL A 94 2.87 12.52 -3.25
N ALA A 95 1.56 12.72 -3.14
CA ALA A 95 0.82 13.61 -4.03
C ALA A 95 1.43 15.02 -4.07
N LEU A 96 1.78 15.57 -2.91
CA LEU A 96 2.41 16.88 -2.80
C LEU A 96 3.86 16.88 -3.33
N ASP A 97 4.63 15.83 -3.05
CA ASP A 97 6.02 15.70 -3.51
C ASP A 97 6.08 15.61 -5.03
N ARG A 98 5.27 14.74 -5.64
CA ARG A 98 5.21 14.58 -7.09
C ARG A 98 4.63 15.82 -7.78
N GLY A 99 3.58 16.42 -7.20
CA GLY A 99 3.03 17.70 -7.67
C GLY A 99 4.06 18.83 -7.68
N LEU A 100 4.91 18.93 -6.66
CA LEU A 100 6.00 19.91 -6.59
C LEU A 100 7.09 19.66 -7.64
N ARG A 101 7.45 18.40 -7.89
CA ARG A 101 8.43 18.03 -8.92
C ARG A 101 7.89 18.34 -10.32
N LEU A 102 6.68 17.89 -10.63
CA LEU A 102 6.01 18.20 -11.89
C LEU A 102 5.90 19.71 -12.12
N ALA A 103 5.46 20.48 -11.10
CA ALA A 103 5.35 21.94 -11.21
C ALA A 103 6.68 22.62 -11.56
N ALA A 104 7.80 22.09 -11.05
CA ALA A 104 9.13 22.61 -11.37
C ALA A 104 9.52 22.32 -12.82
N ASP A 105 9.15 21.16 -13.36
CA ASP A 105 9.58 20.71 -14.69
C ASP A 105 8.66 21.23 -15.82
N VAL A 106 7.34 21.25 -15.59
CA VAL A 106 6.38 21.67 -16.64
C VAL A 106 6.20 23.19 -16.73
N GLY A 107 6.54 23.93 -15.68
CA GLY A 107 6.44 25.40 -15.66
C GLY A 107 5.03 25.97 -15.61
N PHE A 108 3.99 25.15 -15.45
CA PHE A 108 2.62 25.61 -15.31
C PHE A 108 2.31 26.16 -13.91
N PRO A 109 1.33 27.06 -13.75
CA PRO A 109 0.98 27.65 -12.47
C PRO A 109 0.54 26.59 -11.45
N ALA A 110 1.05 26.73 -10.20
CA ALA A 110 0.66 25.90 -9.06
C ALA A 110 0.89 26.64 -7.73
N PRO A 111 0.14 26.33 -6.67
CA PRO A 111 0.31 26.94 -5.35
C PRO A 111 1.47 26.29 -4.57
N VAL A 112 2.69 26.30 -5.15
CA VAL A 112 3.88 25.58 -4.66
C VAL A 112 4.26 25.93 -3.22
N GLY A 113 4.03 27.18 -2.80
CA GLY A 113 4.30 27.59 -1.40
C GLY A 113 3.44 26.82 -0.39
N ARG A 114 2.14 26.72 -0.66
CA ARG A 114 1.19 25.94 0.14
C ARG A 114 1.55 24.44 0.11
N TRP A 115 1.87 23.90 -1.07
CA TRP A 115 2.22 22.49 -1.19
C TRP A 115 3.49 22.13 -0.41
N ARG A 116 4.52 22.98 -0.44
CA ARG A 116 5.76 22.77 0.35
C ARG A 116 5.47 22.75 1.84
N SER A 117 4.72 23.72 2.35
CA SER A 117 4.38 23.78 3.78
C SER A 117 3.52 22.61 4.21
N THR A 118 2.52 22.22 3.40
CA THR A 118 1.67 21.05 3.70
C THR A 118 2.46 19.75 3.65
N ARG A 119 3.34 19.56 2.65
CA ARG A 119 4.21 18.37 2.57
C ARG A 119 5.09 18.23 3.82
N ALA A 120 5.65 19.33 4.29
CA ALA A 120 6.45 19.33 5.52
C ALA A 120 5.60 19.00 6.76
N ALA A 121 4.39 19.54 6.84
CA ALA A 121 3.45 19.26 7.94
C ALA A 121 3.04 17.78 7.99
N ILE A 122 2.76 17.17 6.83
CA ILE A 122 2.43 15.73 6.75
C ILE A 122 3.61 14.90 7.25
N ARG A 123 4.83 15.18 6.77
CA ARG A 123 6.03 14.46 7.23
C ARG A 123 6.19 14.56 8.74
N ALA A 124 6.11 15.76 9.30
CA ALA A 124 6.23 15.98 10.74
C ALA A 124 5.13 15.23 11.53
N ALA A 125 3.90 15.18 11.01
CA ALA A 125 2.80 14.44 11.65
C ALA A 125 3.04 12.93 11.64
N VAL A 126 3.49 12.35 10.51
CA VAL A 126 3.82 10.93 10.42
C VAL A 126 4.98 10.57 11.36
N GLU A 127 6.04 11.38 11.39
CA GLU A 127 7.20 11.15 12.27
C GLU A 127 6.84 11.26 13.75
N ARG A 128 5.88 12.11 14.09
CA ARG A 128 5.45 12.32 15.48
C ARG A 128 4.42 11.29 15.96
N HIS A 129 3.45 10.93 15.14
CA HIS A 129 2.28 10.15 15.53
C HIS A 129 2.23 8.76 14.90
N GLY A 130 2.89 8.55 13.76
CA GLY A 130 2.93 7.29 13.02
C GLY A 130 4.23 6.50 13.22
N TYR A 131 5.07 6.91 14.17
CA TYR A 131 6.29 6.23 14.55
C TYR A 131 6.30 6.00 16.06
N ASP A 132 6.50 4.76 16.46
CA ASP A 132 6.68 4.36 17.86
C ASP A 132 8.16 4.40 18.23
N PRO A 133 8.63 5.42 18.98
CA PRO A 133 10.04 5.53 19.35
C PRO A 133 10.50 4.45 20.33
N GLY A 134 9.58 3.86 21.12
CA GLY A 134 9.90 2.79 22.07
C GLY A 134 10.23 1.49 21.35
N ARG A 135 9.52 1.19 20.26
CA ARG A 135 9.78 0.03 19.41
C ARG A 135 10.73 0.34 18.25
N GLY A 136 10.84 1.60 17.87
CA GLY A 136 11.64 2.06 16.75
C GLY A 136 11.06 1.71 15.37
N VAL A 137 9.73 1.65 15.25
CA VAL A 137 9.00 1.20 14.05
C VAL A 137 7.90 2.19 13.65
N PHE A 138 7.56 2.23 12.37
CA PHE A 138 6.32 2.85 11.90
C PHE A 138 5.13 1.96 12.27
N THR A 139 3.95 2.59 12.47
CA THR A 139 2.71 1.93 12.92
C THR A 139 1.60 2.06 11.87
N GLN A 140 0.56 1.24 11.97
CA GLN A 140 -0.58 1.27 11.05
C GLN A 140 -1.30 2.62 11.10
N THR A 141 -1.59 3.09 12.31
CA THR A 141 -2.36 4.31 12.56
C THR A 141 -1.64 5.22 13.54
N PHE A 142 -2.00 6.50 13.54
CA PHE A 142 -1.46 7.46 14.50
C PHE A 142 -1.77 7.04 15.93
N ASP A 143 -0.75 7.18 16.80
CA ASP A 143 -0.84 7.00 18.25
C ASP A 143 -1.31 5.58 18.69
N ARG A 144 -1.04 4.55 17.86
CA ARG A 144 -1.37 3.16 18.14
C ARG A 144 -0.23 2.22 17.74
N PRO A 145 -0.06 1.08 18.45
CA PRO A 145 1.09 0.21 18.25
C PRO A 145 0.93 -0.85 17.13
N GLU A 146 -0.27 -1.00 16.57
CA GLU A 146 -0.55 -2.05 15.58
C GLU A 146 0.27 -1.86 14.31
N LEU A 147 0.63 -2.98 13.67
CA LEU A 147 1.36 -3.01 12.41
C LEU A 147 0.45 -3.36 11.24
N ASP A 148 0.91 -2.98 10.06
CA ASP A 148 0.23 -3.18 8.78
C ASP A 148 1.29 -3.48 7.70
N ALA A 149 1.00 -4.42 6.82
CA ALA A 149 1.89 -4.75 5.71
C ALA A 149 2.03 -3.59 4.70
N ALA A 150 1.07 -2.67 4.60
CA ALA A 150 1.19 -1.46 3.78
C ALA A 150 2.35 -0.55 4.20
N LEU A 151 2.88 -0.68 5.41
CA LEU A 151 4.10 0.00 5.85
C LEU A 151 5.33 -0.40 5.03
N LEU A 152 5.33 -1.58 4.41
CA LEU A 152 6.39 -2.04 3.52
C LEU A 152 6.46 -1.22 2.22
N LEU A 153 5.41 -0.48 1.87
CA LEU A 153 5.36 0.40 0.70
C LEU A 153 5.99 1.78 0.95
N LEU A 154 6.24 2.16 2.20
CA LEU A 154 6.78 3.49 2.52
C LEU A 154 8.09 3.84 1.80
N PRO A 155 9.07 2.92 1.66
CA PRO A 155 10.32 3.24 0.98
C PRO A 155 10.18 3.42 -0.54
N SER A 156 9.28 2.67 -1.21
CA SER A 156 9.06 2.79 -2.66
C SER A 156 8.60 4.19 -3.05
N THR A 157 7.89 4.87 -2.15
CA THR A 157 7.41 6.23 -2.36
C THR A 157 8.53 7.30 -2.22
N GLY A 158 9.67 6.94 -1.63
CA GLY A 158 10.74 7.87 -1.29
C GLY A 158 10.49 8.68 -0.01
N PHE A 159 9.45 8.33 0.77
CA PHE A 159 9.20 8.96 2.07
C PHE A 159 10.31 8.63 3.09
N VAL A 160 10.79 7.40 3.08
CA VAL A 160 11.89 6.92 3.91
C VAL A 160 12.84 6.08 3.04
N ALA A 161 14.13 6.10 3.32
CA ALA A 161 15.08 5.25 2.59
C ALA A 161 14.87 3.76 2.93
N TRP A 162 15.16 2.87 1.96
CA TRP A 162 15.06 1.42 2.14
C TRP A 162 15.90 0.91 3.32
N ASP A 163 17.10 1.47 3.50
CA ASP A 163 18.08 1.12 4.52
C ASP A 163 18.00 1.98 5.80
N ASP A 164 17.03 2.90 5.90
CA ASP A 164 16.78 3.66 7.13
C ASP A 164 16.60 2.70 8.31
N PRO A 165 17.32 2.89 9.42
CA PRO A 165 17.22 1.99 10.58
C PRO A 165 15.80 1.82 11.13
N ARG A 166 14.93 2.83 10.99
CA ARG A 166 13.51 2.75 11.37
C ARG A 166 12.76 1.80 10.45
N MET A 167 13.03 1.90 9.14
CA MET A 167 12.40 1.04 8.14
C MET A 167 12.86 -0.40 8.26
N ARG A 168 14.16 -0.64 8.48
CA ARG A 168 14.68 -1.99 8.74
C ARG A 168 13.99 -2.63 9.93
N ARG A 169 13.85 -1.91 11.05
CA ARG A 169 13.12 -2.39 12.24
C ARG A 169 11.63 -2.61 11.96
N THR A 170 11.01 -1.75 11.14
CA THR A 170 9.61 -1.93 10.75
C THR A 170 9.43 -3.21 9.93
N VAL A 171 10.31 -3.48 8.95
CA VAL A 171 10.29 -4.72 8.16
C VAL A 171 10.42 -5.96 9.07
N ASP A 172 11.38 -5.94 10.00
CA ASP A 172 11.57 -7.05 10.94
C ASP A 172 10.37 -7.25 11.87
N ALA A 173 9.74 -6.17 12.30
CA ALA A 173 8.55 -6.21 13.15
C ALA A 173 7.31 -6.71 12.39
N VAL A 174 7.08 -6.21 11.18
CA VAL A 174 6.00 -6.67 10.30
C VAL A 174 6.15 -8.17 10.05
N ARG A 175 7.35 -8.63 9.68
CA ARG A 175 7.62 -10.05 9.48
C ARG A 175 7.32 -10.86 10.75
N ARG A 176 7.85 -10.47 11.90
CA ARG A 176 7.66 -11.20 13.16
C ARG A 176 6.19 -11.28 13.61
N GLU A 177 5.40 -10.22 13.35
CA GLU A 177 4.05 -10.10 13.90
C GLU A 177 2.95 -10.49 12.91
N LEU A 178 3.21 -10.39 11.59
CA LEU A 178 2.20 -10.68 10.57
C LEU A 178 2.50 -11.96 9.77
N GLU A 179 3.67 -12.60 9.95
CA GLU A 179 3.98 -13.84 9.24
C GLU A 179 3.15 -15.02 9.76
N ALA A 180 2.63 -15.79 8.81
CA ALA A 180 1.96 -17.06 9.01
C ALA A 180 2.45 -18.03 7.93
N ASP A 181 3.17 -19.09 8.34
CA ASP A 181 3.75 -20.11 7.45
C ASP A 181 4.57 -19.53 6.28
N GLY A 182 5.39 -18.50 6.56
CA GLY A 182 6.26 -17.84 5.59
C GLY A 182 5.55 -16.87 4.64
N LEU A 183 4.27 -16.61 4.83
CA LEU A 183 3.47 -15.62 4.11
C LEU A 183 2.97 -14.54 5.06
N LEU A 184 2.63 -13.35 4.56
CA LEU A 184 2.16 -12.24 5.40
C LEU A 184 0.64 -12.08 5.37
N LEU A 185 0.08 -11.83 6.55
CA LEU A 185 -1.23 -11.22 6.71
C LEU A 185 -1.15 -9.72 6.39
N ARG A 186 -2.28 -9.11 6.01
CA ARG A 186 -2.38 -7.64 5.83
C ARG A 186 -2.12 -6.91 7.15
N TYR A 187 -2.80 -7.32 8.20
CA TYR A 187 -2.75 -6.80 9.58
C TYR A 187 -3.41 -7.82 10.53
N ARG A 188 -3.35 -7.53 11.83
CA ARG A 188 -4.08 -8.31 12.85
C ARG A 188 -5.07 -7.46 13.66
N ALA A 189 -5.17 -6.17 13.36
CA ALA A 189 -6.10 -5.27 14.04
C ALA A 189 -7.56 -5.62 13.67
N PRO A 190 -8.52 -5.52 14.59
CA PRO A 190 -9.94 -5.71 14.28
C PRO A 190 -10.42 -4.69 13.23
N ASP A 191 -11.00 -5.17 12.15
CA ASP A 191 -11.47 -4.37 11.01
C ASP A 191 -12.99 -4.32 10.86
N GLY A 192 -13.70 -5.09 11.69
CA GLY A 192 -15.16 -5.21 11.67
C GLY A 192 -15.68 -6.30 10.72
N LEU A 193 -14.80 -7.16 10.20
CA LEU A 193 -15.18 -8.37 9.47
C LEU A 193 -15.17 -9.57 10.42
N GLU A 194 -16.12 -10.49 10.23
CA GLU A 194 -16.15 -11.77 10.93
C GLU A 194 -15.36 -12.81 10.15
N GLY A 195 -14.64 -13.69 10.85
CA GLY A 195 -13.90 -14.80 10.26
C GLY A 195 -12.38 -14.66 10.38
N THR A 196 -11.67 -15.63 9.81
CA THR A 196 -10.21 -15.64 9.66
C THR A 196 -9.87 -15.35 8.22
N GLU A 197 -9.03 -14.35 7.98
CA GLU A 197 -8.50 -14.08 6.64
C GLU A 197 -7.34 -15.02 6.31
N GLY A 198 -7.17 -15.28 5.01
CA GLY A 198 -5.96 -15.89 4.46
C GLY A 198 -4.76 -14.93 4.53
N THR A 199 -3.59 -15.43 4.17
CA THR A 199 -2.42 -14.57 3.96
C THR A 199 -2.58 -13.79 2.66
N PHE A 200 -2.23 -12.51 2.67
CA PHE A 200 -2.37 -11.64 1.49
C PHE A 200 -1.08 -11.71 0.66
N VAL A 201 -1.14 -12.38 -0.49
CA VAL A 201 0.07 -12.78 -1.25
C VAL A 201 0.93 -11.60 -1.65
N ALA A 202 0.31 -10.49 -2.08
CA ALA A 202 1.02 -9.25 -2.44
C ALA A 202 1.92 -8.74 -1.31
N CYS A 203 1.49 -8.84 -0.04
CA CYS A 203 2.27 -8.38 1.11
C CYS A 203 3.60 -9.12 1.26
N THR A 204 3.63 -10.42 0.93
CA THR A 204 4.86 -11.19 0.97
C THR A 204 5.83 -10.79 -0.15
N PHE A 205 5.33 -10.39 -1.33
CA PHE A 205 6.16 -9.80 -2.38
C PHE A 205 6.70 -8.42 -1.97
N TRP A 206 5.92 -7.58 -1.29
CA TRP A 206 6.42 -6.32 -0.72
C TRP A 206 7.52 -6.54 0.32
N LEU A 207 7.39 -7.58 1.14
CA LEU A 207 8.46 -7.98 2.05
C LEU A 207 9.71 -8.39 1.29
N ALA A 208 9.57 -9.22 0.25
CA ALA A 208 10.70 -9.66 -0.57
C ALA A 208 11.41 -8.49 -1.24
N GLU A 209 10.68 -7.50 -1.76
CA GLU A 209 11.25 -6.28 -2.31
C GLU A 209 12.01 -5.46 -1.26
N CYS A 210 11.40 -5.21 -0.08
CA CYS A 210 12.07 -4.52 1.02
C CYS A 210 13.39 -5.20 1.42
N LEU A 211 13.38 -6.52 1.58
CA LEU A 211 14.56 -7.30 1.93
C LEU A 211 15.64 -7.21 0.85
N ALA A 212 15.25 -7.31 -0.42
CA ALA A 212 16.16 -7.15 -1.56
C ALA A 212 16.81 -5.76 -1.54
N ARG A 213 16.00 -4.70 -1.50
CA ARG A 213 16.49 -3.30 -1.47
C ARG A 213 17.34 -2.98 -0.24
N GLN A 214 17.19 -3.73 0.84
CA GLN A 214 18.03 -3.64 2.05
C GLN A 214 19.33 -4.46 1.96
N GLY A 215 19.60 -5.14 0.84
CA GLY A 215 20.75 -6.02 0.65
C GLY A 215 20.64 -7.37 1.37
N ARG A 216 19.46 -7.74 1.87
CA ARG A 216 19.18 -9.00 2.57
C ARG A 216 18.79 -10.10 1.59
N SER A 217 19.69 -10.38 0.63
CA SER A 217 19.41 -11.18 -0.57
C SER A 217 18.93 -12.60 -0.28
N ALA A 218 19.49 -13.28 0.72
CA ALA A 218 19.08 -14.65 1.06
C ALA A 218 17.63 -14.67 1.59
N GLU A 219 17.28 -13.77 2.49
CA GLU A 219 15.93 -13.65 3.06
C GLU A 219 14.91 -13.22 2.01
N ALA A 220 15.29 -12.29 1.12
CA ALA A 220 14.46 -11.85 0.00
C ALA A 220 14.11 -13.01 -0.94
N ARG A 221 15.09 -13.86 -1.28
CA ARG A 221 14.86 -15.04 -2.14
C ARG A 221 13.92 -16.06 -1.47
N VAL A 222 14.04 -16.27 -0.17
CA VAL A 222 13.16 -17.18 0.58
C VAL A 222 11.71 -16.66 0.56
N ALA A 223 11.50 -15.39 0.89
CA ALA A 223 10.18 -14.78 0.87
C ALA A 223 9.56 -14.80 -0.55
N PHE A 224 10.36 -14.43 -1.56
CA PHE A 224 9.94 -14.45 -2.95
C PHE A 224 9.54 -15.86 -3.43
N ALA A 225 10.37 -16.87 -3.14
CA ALA A 225 10.10 -18.26 -3.52
C ALA A 225 8.83 -18.78 -2.82
N ARG A 226 8.64 -18.44 -1.53
CA ARG A 226 7.45 -18.86 -0.78
C ARG A 226 6.17 -18.26 -1.36
N ALA A 227 6.16 -16.96 -1.67
CA ALA A 227 5.02 -16.30 -2.30
C ALA A 227 4.79 -16.82 -3.74
N SER A 228 5.86 -17.02 -4.52
CA SER A 228 5.75 -17.58 -5.88
C SER A 228 5.17 -18.99 -5.89
N GLY A 229 5.43 -19.78 -4.83
CA GLY A 229 4.87 -21.12 -4.65
C GLY A 229 3.36 -21.16 -4.40
N THR A 230 2.67 -20.02 -4.28
CA THR A 230 1.20 -19.96 -4.17
C THR A 230 0.50 -19.85 -5.54
N ALA A 231 1.27 -19.71 -6.63
CA ALA A 231 0.70 -19.69 -7.98
C ALA A 231 0.05 -21.04 -8.32
N ASN A 232 -0.99 -20.99 -9.17
CA ASN A 232 -1.52 -22.21 -9.78
C ASN A 232 -0.59 -22.75 -10.88
N ASP A 233 -1.00 -23.83 -11.52
CA ASP A 233 -0.27 -24.50 -12.62
C ASP A 233 -0.05 -23.62 -13.88
N LEU A 234 -0.82 -22.54 -14.02
CA LEU A 234 -0.67 -21.53 -15.08
C LEU A 234 0.18 -20.33 -14.67
N GLY A 235 0.73 -20.31 -13.45
CA GLY A 235 1.49 -19.17 -12.91
C GLY A 235 0.63 -17.99 -12.48
N LEU A 236 -0.67 -18.19 -12.24
CA LEU A 236 -1.59 -17.14 -11.82
C LEU A 236 -1.73 -17.10 -10.30
N PHE A 237 -1.77 -15.88 -9.74
CA PHE A 237 -1.91 -15.62 -8.30
C PHE A 237 -3.31 -15.18 -7.94
N ALA A 238 -3.78 -15.63 -6.77
CA ALA A 238 -4.95 -15.09 -6.09
C ALA A 238 -4.59 -13.85 -5.23
N GLU A 239 -5.61 -13.23 -4.67
CA GLU A 239 -5.50 -12.16 -3.67
C GLU A 239 -4.95 -12.70 -2.36
N GLU A 240 -5.53 -13.79 -1.88
CA GLU A 240 -5.18 -14.43 -0.63
C GLU A 240 -4.89 -15.93 -0.84
N PHE A 241 -4.20 -16.50 0.14
CA PHE A 241 -3.86 -17.90 0.19
C PHE A 241 -4.00 -18.42 1.63
N ASP A 242 -4.70 -19.55 1.79
CA ASP A 242 -4.73 -20.25 3.06
C ASP A 242 -3.60 -21.29 3.12
N PRO A 243 -2.55 -21.04 3.91
CA PRO A 243 -1.42 -21.96 4.01
C PRO A 243 -1.77 -23.30 4.66
N ALA A 244 -2.84 -23.37 5.46
CA ALA A 244 -3.24 -24.60 6.13
C ALA A 244 -3.90 -25.60 5.18
N THR A 245 -4.67 -25.10 4.20
CA THR A 245 -5.40 -25.94 3.23
C THR A 245 -4.79 -25.93 1.83
N GLY A 246 -3.90 -24.98 1.53
CA GLY A 246 -3.37 -24.75 0.19
C GLY A 246 -4.38 -24.10 -0.77
N THR A 247 -5.44 -23.48 -0.25
CA THR A 247 -6.56 -22.94 -1.05
C THR A 247 -6.29 -21.50 -1.47
N LEU A 248 -6.55 -21.18 -2.74
CA LEU A 248 -6.57 -19.82 -3.26
C LEU A 248 -7.86 -19.15 -2.82
N LEU A 249 -7.77 -17.91 -2.28
CA LEU A 249 -8.90 -17.17 -1.74
C LEU A 249 -8.94 -15.75 -2.34
N GLY A 250 -10.10 -15.09 -2.19
CA GLY A 250 -10.33 -13.74 -2.69
C GLY A 250 -10.43 -13.68 -4.22
N ASN A 251 -10.05 -12.54 -4.80
CA ASN A 251 -10.09 -12.33 -6.25
C ASN A 251 -9.01 -13.17 -6.96
N PHE A 252 -9.39 -13.80 -8.08
CA PHE A 252 -8.49 -14.61 -8.90
C PHE A 252 -8.78 -14.46 -10.40
N PRO A 253 -7.76 -14.22 -11.26
CA PRO A 253 -6.40 -13.81 -10.88
C PRO A 253 -6.38 -12.37 -10.34
N GLN A 254 -5.45 -12.05 -9.42
CA GLN A 254 -5.36 -10.74 -8.78
C GLN A 254 -4.21 -9.90 -9.36
N ALA A 255 -4.56 -8.78 -10.00
CA ALA A 255 -3.59 -7.90 -10.65
C ALA A 255 -2.56 -7.31 -9.67
N LEU A 256 -2.98 -6.87 -8.47
CA LEU A 256 -2.10 -6.31 -7.46
C LEU A 256 -1.01 -7.31 -7.05
N THR A 257 -1.36 -8.59 -6.91
CA THR A 257 -0.41 -9.65 -6.58
C THR A 257 0.61 -9.85 -7.70
N HIS A 258 0.18 -9.84 -8.96
CA HIS A 258 1.08 -9.96 -10.11
C HIS A 258 2.03 -8.76 -10.23
N LEU A 259 1.54 -7.53 -10.01
CA LEU A 259 2.37 -6.33 -10.02
C LEU A 259 3.42 -6.36 -8.90
N SER A 260 3.03 -6.81 -7.71
CA SER A 260 3.92 -6.96 -6.56
C SER A 260 4.99 -8.03 -6.81
N HIS A 261 4.63 -9.15 -7.47
CA HIS A 261 5.57 -10.17 -7.91
C HIS A 261 6.61 -9.59 -8.88
N ILE A 262 6.19 -8.81 -9.89
CA ILE A 262 7.08 -8.18 -10.86
C ILE A 262 8.04 -7.22 -10.16
N ALA A 263 7.55 -6.36 -9.27
CA ALA A 263 8.38 -5.40 -8.52
C ALA A 263 9.46 -6.11 -7.68
N ALA A 264 9.07 -7.16 -6.95
CA ALA A 264 10.01 -7.97 -6.16
C ALA A 264 11.03 -8.71 -7.04
N ALA A 265 10.61 -9.25 -8.19
CA ALA A 265 11.51 -9.91 -9.14
C ALA A 265 12.56 -8.95 -9.69
N VAL A 266 12.15 -7.73 -10.09
CA VAL A 266 13.05 -6.67 -10.56
C VAL A 266 14.04 -6.26 -9.47
N ALA A 267 13.58 -6.12 -8.23
CA ALA A 267 14.47 -5.79 -7.11
C ALA A 267 15.51 -6.88 -6.85
N LEU A 268 15.12 -8.15 -6.97
CA LEU A 268 16.03 -9.29 -6.81
C LEU A 268 17.05 -9.42 -7.96
N GLU A 269 16.66 -9.05 -9.19
CA GLU A 269 17.56 -9.05 -10.35
C GLU A 269 18.66 -7.99 -10.22
N GLN A 270 18.34 -6.84 -9.64
CA GLN A 270 19.30 -5.75 -9.40
C GLN A 270 20.35 -6.07 -8.31
N LEU A 271 20.22 -7.19 -7.61
CA LEU A 271 21.22 -7.69 -6.64
C LEU A 271 22.30 -8.58 -7.28
N ARG A 272 22.21 -8.87 -8.57
CA ARG A 272 23.21 -9.59 -9.33
C ARG A 272 24.28 -8.65 -9.86
#